data_81bfa54ff19fff1d5e14cb6091e2a9d0
#
_entry.id   81bfa54ff19fff1d5e14cb6091e2a9d0
#
_cell.length_a   1.000
_cell.length_b   1.000
_cell.length_c   1.000
_cell.angle_alpha   90.00
_cell.angle_beta   90.00
_cell.angle_gamma   90.00
#
_symmetry.space_group_name_H-M   'P 1'
#
loop_
_entity.id
_entity.type
_entity.pdbx_description
1 polymer ?
#
loop_
_entity_poly.entity_id
_entity_poly.type
_entity_poly.pdbx_seq_one_letter_code
_entity_poly.pdbx_strand_id
1 'polypeptide(L)'
;MKLFNRFFLISIIFFLGCNNNSQNSLVITNIKEEENVNVKDEIVVLKEEIKEDIILTDDNVIDFLFKYEKNNKENNVRIYTSVGNIDIMLFNNTPYHRSNFIYLTKKKYFDGTQFYRVINDFVVQAGNSDNVKISKKRKEIGKYLLPNDFNKGHTHIRGMVSMPSSSLDNPYKMASPFEFFIVQKKDGAHHLNGNYTIFGKVVDGMETVDKIASLPTDNRDWPLDNVYINKVEIIY
;
A
#
# COMPACT_ATOMS: atom_id res chain seq x y z
N MET A 1 39.15 -35.86 45.21
CA MET A 1 40.21 -35.37 46.11
C MET A 1 40.37 -33.87 45.90
N LYS A 2 40.15 -33.12 46.98
CA LYS A 2 40.42 -31.70 47.26
C LYS A 2 39.51 -30.63 46.67
N LEU A 3 38.62 -30.18 47.54
CA LEU A 3 38.01 -28.86 47.69
C LEU A 3 39.11 -27.75 47.67
N PHE A 4 38.71 -26.57 47.19
CA PHE A 4 39.09 -25.32 47.84
C PHE A 4 38.02 -24.24 47.61
N ASN A 5 37.43 -23.86 48.68
CA ASN A 5 36.54 -22.77 48.94
C ASN A 5 37.36 -21.48 49.13
N ARG A 6 36.96 -20.35 48.58
CA ARG A 6 37.40 -19.04 49.11
C ARG A 6 36.35 -17.95 48.85
N PHE A 7 35.76 -17.56 49.97
CA PHE A 7 35.07 -16.28 50.20
C PHE A 7 36.02 -15.09 50.10
N PHE A 8 35.54 -13.94 49.58
CA PHE A 8 35.97 -12.60 49.97
C PHE A 8 34.91 -11.59 49.55
N LEU A 9 34.18 -11.11 50.44
CA LEU A 9 34.08 -9.84 51.21
C LEU A 9 33.93 -8.56 50.39
N ILE A 10 32.79 -7.98 50.66
CA ILE A 10 32.21 -6.63 50.59
C ILE A 10 33.24 -5.47 50.59
N SER A 11 32.99 -4.48 49.75
CA SER A 11 33.32 -3.09 50.05
C SER A 11 32.27 -2.14 49.49
N ILE A 12 31.58 -1.52 50.45
CA ILE A 12 30.65 -0.41 50.28
C ILE A 12 31.49 0.87 50.21
N ILE A 13 31.33 1.67 49.18
CA ILE A 13 31.79 3.06 49.20
C ILE A 13 30.58 3.95 48.87
N PHE A 14 30.15 4.69 49.89
CA PHE A 14 29.28 5.85 49.81
C PHE A 14 30.04 7.03 49.20
N PHE A 15 29.47 7.66 48.19
CA PHE A 15 29.74 9.06 47.92
C PHE A 15 28.44 9.82 47.79
N LEU A 16 28.28 10.71 48.75
CA LEU A 16 27.29 11.79 48.78
C LEU A 16 27.78 12.92 47.86
N GLY A 17 26.86 13.49 47.07
CA GLY A 17 27.14 14.71 46.32
C GLY A 17 25.90 15.21 45.56
N CYS A 18 25.25 16.09 46.21
CA CYS A 18 24.11 17.00 45.99
C CYS A 18 23.76 17.46 44.53
N ASN A 19 22.46 17.49 44.28
CA ASN A 19 21.58 18.60 43.86
C ASN A 19 21.52 18.97 42.37
N ASN A 20 20.37 18.74 41.69
CA ASN A 20 19.36 19.77 41.44
C ASN A 20 18.09 19.20 40.79
N ASN A 21 17.00 19.52 41.44
CA ASN A 21 15.59 19.62 41.08
C ASN A 21 15.17 19.48 39.61
N SER A 22 14.21 18.55 39.36
CA SER A 22 12.86 18.98 39.00
C SER A 22 11.87 17.85 39.39
N GLN A 23 11.04 18.17 40.32
CA GLN A 23 9.91 17.38 40.80
C GLN A 23 8.80 17.42 39.73
N ASN A 24 8.30 16.26 39.33
CA ASN A 24 6.91 16.12 38.92
C ASN A 24 6.23 15.18 39.93
N SER A 25 5.61 15.81 40.91
CA SER A 25 4.77 15.19 41.89
C SER A 25 3.48 14.70 41.23
N LEU A 26 3.25 13.39 41.34
CA LEU A 26 1.91 12.82 41.17
C LEU A 26 1.03 13.27 42.34
N VAL A 27 0.10 14.17 42.08
CA VAL A 27 -0.98 14.51 43.00
C VAL A 27 -2.13 13.55 42.71
N ILE A 28 -2.28 12.56 43.60
CA ILE A 28 -3.50 11.75 43.65
C ILE A 28 -4.52 12.58 44.45
N THR A 29 -5.44 13.22 43.79
CA THR A 29 -6.64 13.78 44.42
C THR A 29 -7.80 12.81 44.25
N ASN A 30 -8.21 12.24 45.37
CA ASN A 30 -9.48 11.54 45.52
C ASN A 30 -10.62 12.53 45.20
N ILE A 31 -11.38 12.27 44.17
CA ILE A 31 -12.68 12.90 43.93
C ILE A 31 -13.73 11.81 44.03
N LYS A 32 -14.59 11.97 45.01
CA LYS A 32 -15.82 11.21 45.19
C LYS A 32 -16.82 11.54 44.07
N GLU A 33 -17.57 10.53 43.73
CA GLU A 33 -18.80 10.45 42.96
C GLU A 33 -19.58 11.74 42.71
N GLU A 34 -19.91 12.00 41.43
CA GLU A 34 -21.28 12.23 41.02
C GLU A 34 -21.43 11.96 39.50
N GLU A 35 -22.49 11.24 39.19
CA GLU A 35 -22.90 10.74 37.91
C GLU A 35 -23.19 11.85 36.90
N ASN A 36 -22.74 11.68 35.67
CA ASN A 36 -23.36 11.88 34.36
C ASN A 36 -22.28 11.95 33.28
N VAL A 37 -21.69 10.82 32.94
CA VAL A 37 -20.82 10.72 31.77
C VAL A 37 -21.71 10.60 30.54
N ASN A 38 -21.73 11.65 29.77
CA ASN A 38 -22.44 11.75 28.49
C ASN A 38 -21.81 10.78 27.49
N VAL A 39 -22.51 9.71 27.18
CA VAL A 39 -22.10 8.61 26.26
C VAL A 39 -21.69 9.08 24.85
N LYS A 40 -21.86 10.37 24.55
CA LYS A 40 -21.42 10.97 23.29
C LYS A 40 -19.94 11.31 23.23
N ASP A 41 -19.27 11.46 24.36
CA ASP A 41 -17.85 11.85 24.41
C ASP A 41 -16.91 10.63 24.32
N GLU A 42 -17.37 9.45 24.67
CA GLU A 42 -16.58 8.20 24.56
C GLU A 42 -16.40 7.69 23.12
N ILE A 43 -17.28 8.09 22.19
CA ILE A 43 -17.18 7.73 20.76
C ILE A 43 -16.15 8.61 20.01
N VAL A 44 -15.77 9.75 20.57
CA VAL A 44 -14.82 10.67 19.94
C VAL A 44 -13.36 10.26 20.17
N VAL A 45 -13.08 9.50 21.22
CA VAL A 45 -11.70 9.12 21.60
C VAL A 45 -11.15 7.93 20.77
N LEU A 46 -11.99 7.20 20.01
CA LEU A 46 -11.56 6.06 19.20
C LEU A 46 -11.31 6.40 17.70
N LYS A 47 -11.31 7.68 17.34
CA LYS A 47 -10.67 8.14 16.12
C LYS A 47 -9.21 8.53 16.40
N GLU A 48 -8.43 7.64 16.96
CA GLU A 48 -7.00 7.72 16.78
C GLU A 48 -6.72 7.59 15.28
N GLU A 49 -6.50 8.74 14.65
CA GLU A 49 -5.80 8.79 13.38
C GLU A 49 -4.52 7.97 13.57
N ILE A 50 -4.39 6.89 12.80
CA ILE A 50 -3.12 6.18 12.67
C ILE A 50 -2.17 7.17 11.97
N LYS A 51 -1.65 8.11 12.71
CA LYS A 51 -0.56 9.02 12.37
C LYS A 51 0.76 8.37 12.77
N GLU A 52 1.02 7.20 12.25
CA GLU A 52 2.39 6.71 12.22
C GLU A 52 2.75 6.46 10.76
N ASP A 53 3.88 7.00 10.35
CA ASP A 53 4.54 6.64 9.12
C ASP A 53 5.09 5.22 9.26
N ILE A 54 4.15 4.24 9.30
CA ILE A 54 4.49 2.81 9.38
C ILE A 54 5.15 2.44 8.07
N ILE A 55 6.39 2.00 8.16
CA ILE A 55 7.06 1.37 7.02
C ILE A 55 6.50 -0.03 6.85
N LEU A 56 5.88 -0.28 5.68
CA LEU A 56 5.28 -1.57 5.39
C LEU A 56 6.34 -2.60 4.98
N THR A 57 6.21 -3.80 5.54
CA THR A 57 7.06 -4.97 5.27
C THR A 57 6.20 -6.19 5.02
N ASP A 58 6.79 -7.28 4.57
CA ASP A 58 6.08 -8.56 4.39
C ASP A 58 5.46 -9.05 5.72
N ASP A 59 6.05 -8.70 6.87
CA ASP A 59 5.58 -9.15 8.20
C ASP A 59 4.35 -8.38 8.69
N ASN A 60 4.18 -7.11 8.30
CA ASN A 60 3.13 -6.25 8.87
C ASN A 60 2.04 -5.83 7.88
N VAL A 61 2.27 -5.97 6.58
CA VAL A 61 1.37 -5.44 5.56
C VAL A 61 -0.03 -6.03 5.61
N ILE A 62 -0.16 -7.31 5.91
CA ILE A 62 -1.45 -8.01 5.92
C ILE A 62 -2.32 -7.48 7.06
N ASP A 63 -1.77 -7.41 8.26
CA ASP A 63 -2.47 -6.86 9.43
C ASP A 63 -2.81 -5.39 9.25
N PHE A 64 -1.88 -4.62 8.67
CA PHE A 64 -2.12 -3.22 8.34
C PHE A 64 -3.29 -3.07 7.36
N LEU A 65 -3.27 -3.75 6.22
CA LEU A 65 -4.30 -3.63 5.20
C LEU A 65 -5.66 -4.17 5.66
N PHE A 66 -5.66 -5.21 6.50
CA PHE A 66 -6.89 -5.73 7.12
C PHE A 66 -7.56 -4.69 8.02
N LYS A 67 -6.78 -3.96 8.81
CA LYS A 67 -7.28 -2.87 9.66
C LYS A 67 -7.69 -1.66 8.82
N TYR A 68 -6.86 -1.30 7.84
CA TYR A 68 -7.07 -0.16 6.95
C TYR A 68 -8.36 -0.30 6.13
N GLU A 69 -8.65 -1.49 5.63
CA GLU A 69 -9.83 -1.81 4.84
C GLU A 69 -11.15 -1.50 5.57
N LYS A 70 -11.17 -1.68 6.90
CA LYS A 70 -12.40 -1.44 7.69
C LYS A 70 -12.90 0.00 7.61
N ASN A 71 -11.97 0.94 7.54
CA ASN A 71 -12.25 2.38 7.54
C ASN A 71 -12.08 3.04 6.15
N ASN A 72 -11.65 2.28 5.14
CA ASN A 72 -11.37 2.78 3.80
C ASN A 72 -12.04 1.87 2.77
N LYS A 73 -13.35 2.09 2.59
CA LYS A 73 -14.23 1.28 1.73
C LYS A 73 -14.37 1.83 0.31
N GLU A 74 -13.70 2.92 0.01
CA GLU A 74 -13.74 3.54 -1.30
C GLU A 74 -13.29 2.53 -2.37
N ASN A 75 -13.93 2.58 -3.52
CA ASN A 75 -13.68 1.63 -4.59
C ASN A 75 -13.68 2.23 -6.00
N ASN A 76 -13.93 3.52 -6.14
CA ASN A 76 -13.83 4.19 -7.43
C ASN A 76 -12.66 5.17 -7.42
N VAL A 77 -11.82 5.10 -8.44
CA VAL A 77 -10.67 5.98 -8.61
C VAL A 77 -10.59 6.48 -10.04
N ARG A 78 -10.08 7.70 -10.21
CA ARG A 78 -9.75 8.28 -11.52
C ARG A 78 -8.25 8.48 -11.63
N ILE A 79 -7.68 7.94 -12.69
CA ILE A 79 -6.29 8.15 -13.10
C ILE A 79 -6.29 9.27 -14.14
N TYR A 80 -5.60 10.35 -13.87
CA TYR A 80 -5.38 11.46 -14.81
C TYR A 80 -4.03 11.24 -15.50
N THR A 81 -4.04 11.15 -16.81
CA THR A 81 -2.83 11.01 -17.63
C THR A 81 -2.65 12.19 -18.56
N SER A 82 -1.48 12.26 -19.21
CA SER A 82 -1.22 13.27 -20.26
C SER A 82 -2.07 13.08 -21.53
N VAL A 83 -2.74 11.92 -21.69
CA VAL A 83 -3.49 11.59 -22.92
C VAL A 83 -4.99 11.34 -22.70
N GLY A 84 -5.45 11.48 -21.44
CA GLY A 84 -6.85 11.32 -21.05
C GLY A 84 -6.99 10.74 -19.65
N ASN A 85 -8.24 10.50 -19.23
CA ASN A 85 -8.56 9.95 -17.92
C ASN A 85 -8.99 8.48 -18.06
N ILE A 86 -8.80 7.73 -16.96
CA ILE A 86 -9.24 6.34 -16.84
C ILE A 86 -9.91 6.18 -15.48
N ASP A 87 -11.18 5.79 -15.48
CA ASP A 87 -11.93 5.51 -14.27
C ASP A 87 -11.94 4.00 -14.00
N ILE A 88 -11.59 3.65 -12.78
CA ILE A 88 -11.48 2.26 -12.35
C ILE A 88 -12.39 2.02 -11.16
N MET A 89 -13.20 0.97 -11.23
CA MET A 89 -13.90 0.40 -10.10
C MET A 89 -13.09 -0.76 -9.52
N LEU A 90 -12.69 -0.66 -8.27
CA LEU A 90 -11.95 -1.67 -7.52
C LEU A 90 -12.92 -2.70 -6.91
N PHE A 91 -12.52 -3.97 -6.84
CA PHE A 91 -13.39 -5.04 -6.38
C PHE A 91 -13.35 -5.23 -4.87
N ASN A 92 -14.52 -5.36 -4.24
CA ASN A 92 -14.63 -5.58 -2.80
C ASN A 92 -14.18 -6.98 -2.37
N ASN A 93 -14.24 -7.97 -3.27
CA ASN A 93 -13.86 -9.35 -2.97
C ASN A 93 -12.34 -9.61 -3.09
N THR A 94 -11.55 -8.58 -3.42
CA THR A 94 -10.08 -8.57 -3.35
C THR A 94 -9.60 -7.49 -2.39
N PRO A 95 -9.93 -7.59 -1.09
CA PRO A 95 -9.82 -6.48 -0.13
C PRO A 95 -8.39 -5.98 0.07
N TYR A 96 -7.38 -6.85 0.08
CA TYR A 96 -5.99 -6.44 0.25
C TYR A 96 -5.48 -5.60 -0.94
N HIS A 97 -5.80 -6.03 -2.17
CA HIS A 97 -5.40 -5.31 -3.39
C HIS A 97 -6.13 -3.96 -3.50
N ARG A 98 -7.45 -3.94 -3.22
CA ARG A 98 -8.22 -2.71 -3.18
C ARG A 98 -7.67 -1.74 -2.12
N SER A 99 -7.51 -2.20 -0.88
CA SER A 99 -7.02 -1.38 0.23
C SER A 99 -5.62 -0.83 -0.04
N ASN A 100 -4.75 -1.65 -0.60
CA ASN A 100 -3.42 -1.22 -1.00
C ASN A 100 -3.48 -0.11 -2.06
N PHE A 101 -4.31 -0.27 -3.09
CA PHE A 101 -4.44 0.74 -4.13
C PHE A 101 -4.98 2.06 -3.56
N ILE A 102 -6.01 2.02 -2.70
CA ILE A 102 -6.55 3.19 -2.01
C ILE A 102 -5.51 3.83 -1.08
N TYR A 103 -4.76 3.02 -0.32
CA TYR A 103 -3.68 3.52 0.54
C TYR A 103 -2.61 4.28 -0.27
N LEU A 104 -2.13 3.67 -1.35
CA LEU A 104 -1.14 4.29 -2.24
C LEU A 104 -1.67 5.55 -2.92
N THR A 105 -2.96 5.57 -3.29
CA THR A 105 -3.64 6.76 -3.82
C THR A 105 -3.67 7.88 -2.79
N LYS A 106 -4.08 7.61 -1.54
CA LYS A 106 -4.09 8.61 -0.45
C LYS A 106 -2.68 9.10 -0.08
N LYS A 107 -1.66 8.25 -0.20
CA LYS A 107 -0.22 8.63 -0.07
C LYS A 107 0.33 9.35 -1.31
N LYS A 108 -0.49 9.54 -2.37
CA LYS A 108 -0.08 10.17 -3.64
C LYS A 108 1.14 9.46 -4.25
N TYR A 109 1.22 8.13 -4.08
CA TYR A 109 2.33 7.35 -4.61
C TYR A 109 2.35 7.39 -6.13
N PHE A 110 1.19 7.22 -6.76
CA PHE A 110 1.08 7.12 -8.21
C PHE A 110 1.36 8.44 -8.94
N ASP A 111 1.31 9.58 -8.25
CA ASP A 111 1.54 10.89 -8.84
C ASP A 111 2.98 11.02 -9.37
N GLY A 112 3.13 11.18 -10.67
CA GLY A 112 4.41 11.23 -11.36
C GLY A 112 5.00 9.86 -11.73
N THR A 113 4.30 8.77 -11.49
CA THR A 113 4.61 7.47 -12.11
C THR A 113 4.18 7.47 -13.58
N GLN A 114 4.48 6.41 -14.32
CA GLN A 114 4.21 6.37 -15.74
C GLN A 114 3.78 4.97 -16.20
N PHE A 115 3.20 4.91 -17.39
CA PHE A 115 3.01 3.67 -18.13
C PHE A 115 4.36 3.28 -18.73
N TYR A 116 5.04 2.34 -18.08
CA TYR A 116 6.43 1.99 -18.37
C TYR A 116 6.58 0.71 -19.19
N ARG A 117 5.49 -0.02 -19.41
CA ARG A 117 5.45 -1.18 -20.30
C ARG A 117 4.11 -1.21 -21.04
N VAL A 118 4.18 -1.14 -22.34
CA VAL A 118 3.00 -1.04 -23.21
C VAL A 118 3.13 -2.05 -24.35
N ILE A 119 2.18 -2.96 -24.45
CA ILE A 119 2.12 -3.95 -25.52
C ILE A 119 0.75 -3.85 -26.16
N ASN A 120 0.73 -3.40 -27.42
CA ASN A 120 -0.50 -3.34 -28.20
C ASN A 120 -1.13 -4.72 -28.35
N ASP A 121 -2.45 -4.78 -28.36
CA ASP A 121 -3.25 -6.02 -28.34
C ASP A 121 -2.89 -6.96 -27.19
N PHE A 122 -2.46 -6.38 -26.05
CA PHE A 122 -2.22 -7.15 -24.83
C PHE A 122 -2.53 -6.35 -23.58
N VAL A 123 -1.55 -5.62 -23.01
CA VAL A 123 -1.70 -4.88 -21.74
C VAL A 123 -0.96 -3.55 -21.75
N VAL A 124 -1.41 -2.61 -20.93
CA VAL A 124 -0.65 -1.41 -20.54
C VAL A 124 -0.36 -1.49 -19.03
N GLN A 125 0.90 -1.35 -18.63
CA GLN A 125 1.36 -1.52 -17.27
C GLN A 125 1.95 -0.22 -16.73
N ALA A 126 1.59 0.15 -15.49
CA ALA A 126 1.93 1.41 -14.86
C ALA A 126 2.29 1.27 -13.38
N GLY A 127 2.62 2.40 -12.74
CA GLY A 127 2.89 2.50 -11.31
C GLY A 127 4.38 2.53 -10.95
N ASN A 128 5.26 2.52 -11.94
CA ASN A 128 6.70 2.67 -11.77
C ASN A 128 7.22 3.91 -12.51
N SER A 129 8.47 4.27 -12.31
CA SER A 129 9.15 5.39 -12.96
C SER A 129 10.65 5.26 -12.76
N ASP A 130 11.42 5.81 -13.69
CA ASP A 130 12.87 6.04 -13.57
C ASP A 130 13.21 7.24 -12.66
N ASN A 131 12.20 7.98 -12.21
CA ASN A 131 12.37 9.16 -11.36
C ASN A 131 12.80 8.78 -9.93
N VAL A 132 13.94 9.31 -9.50
CA VAL A 132 14.50 9.09 -8.15
C VAL A 132 13.50 9.46 -7.03
N LYS A 133 12.63 10.46 -7.25
CA LYS A 133 11.61 10.84 -6.26
C LYS A 133 10.60 9.72 -6.03
N ILE A 134 10.21 9.00 -7.07
CA ILE A 134 9.29 7.86 -6.95
C ILE A 134 9.97 6.70 -6.22
N SER A 135 11.23 6.41 -6.55
CA SER A 135 12.02 5.40 -5.84
C SER A 135 12.15 5.73 -4.33
N LYS A 136 12.33 7.02 -3.99
CA LYS A 136 12.38 7.47 -2.59
C LYS A 136 11.04 7.27 -1.90
N LYS A 137 9.92 7.72 -2.48
CA LYS A 137 8.56 7.49 -1.96
C LYS A 137 8.29 6.00 -1.71
N ARG A 138 8.67 5.13 -2.67
CA ARG A 138 8.50 3.69 -2.53
C ARG A 138 9.24 3.13 -1.32
N LYS A 139 10.49 3.60 -1.06
CA LYS A 139 11.27 3.22 0.12
C LYS A 139 10.64 3.71 1.43
N GLU A 140 10.08 4.92 1.44
CA GLU A 140 9.41 5.51 2.60
C GLU A 140 8.12 4.76 2.95
N ILE A 141 7.38 4.28 1.95
CA ILE A 141 6.18 3.45 2.15
C ILE A 141 6.58 2.05 2.63
N GLY A 142 7.59 1.44 2.04
CA GLY A 142 8.12 0.16 2.46
C GLY A 142 8.45 -0.80 1.32
N LYS A 143 8.84 -2.00 1.71
CA LYS A 143 9.13 -3.13 0.81
C LYS A 143 8.31 -4.32 1.25
N TYR A 144 7.33 -4.71 0.46
CA TYR A 144 6.41 -5.80 0.74
C TYR A 144 5.80 -6.36 -0.55
N LEU A 145 5.17 -7.52 -0.43
CA LEU A 145 4.38 -8.15 -1.47
C LEU A 145 2.96 -8.43 -0.95
N LEU A 146 2.00 -8.54 -1.84
CA LEU A 146 0.63 -8.91 -1.50
C LEU A 146 0.38 -10.39 -1.80
N PRO A 147 -0.36 -11.11 -0.92
CA PRO A 147 -0.76 -12.47 -1.22
C PRO A 147 -1.64 -12.50 -2.47
N ASN A 148 -1.51 -13.56 -3.27
CA ASN A 148 -2.40 -13.72 -4.41
C ASN A 148 -3.85 -13.94 -3.95
N ASP A 149 -4.78 -13.48 -4.77
CA ASP A 149 -6.22 -13.59 -4.54
C ASP A 149 -6.97 -13.81 -5.88
N PHE A 150 -6.42 -14.65 -6.75
CA PHE A 150 -6.91 -14.84 -8.11
C PHE A 150 -8.14 -15.74 -8.23
N ASN A 151 -8.53 -16.47 -7.17
CA ASN A 151 -9.70 -17.38 -7.17
C ASN A 151 -11.00 -16.67 -6.77
N LYS A 152 -11.28 -15.49 -7.32
CA LYS A 152 -12.47 -14.68 -7.01
C LYS A 152 -13.51 -14.62 -8.13
N GLY A 153 -13.40 -15.52 -9.11
CA GLY A 153 -14.35 -15.59 -10.22
C GLY A 153 -14.14 -14.56 -11.33
N HIS A 154 -13.04 -13.79 -11.29
CA HIS A 154 -12.68 -12.85 -12.33
C HIS A 154 -11.82 -13.50 -13.40
N THR A 155 -11.94 -13.04 -14.64
CA THR A 155 -11.10 -13.45 -15.79
C THR A 155 -10.51 -12.22 -16.45
N HIS A 156 -9.31 -12.35 -17.04
CA HIS A 156 -8.58 -11.26 -17.69
C HIS A 156 -9.21 -10.90 -19.04
N ILE A 157 -10.45 -10.41 -19.03
CA ILE A 157 -11.09 -9.81 -20.20
C ILE A 157 -10.67 -8.35 -20.33
N ARG A 158 -10.97 -7.74 -21.49
CA ARG A 158 -10.67 -6.33 -21.78
C ARG A 158 -11.17 -5.42 -20.66
N GLY A 159 -10.33 -4.47 -20.24
CA GLY A 159 -10.61 -3.49 -19.19
C GLY A 159 -10.34 -3.98 -17.76
N MET A 160 -10.04 -5.27 -17.55
CA MET A 160 -9.68 -5.75 -16.21
C MET A 160 -8.33 -5.20 -15.76
N VAL A 161 -8.25 -4.86 -14.47
CA VAL A 161 -7.08 -4.30 -13.80
C VAL A 161 -6.49 -5.33 -12.84
N SER A 162 -5.19 -5.61 -13.00
CA SER A 162 -4.48 -6.64 -12.24
C SER A 162 -3.15 -6.11 -11.70
N MET A 163 -2.63 -6.76 -10.66
CA MET A 163 -1.27 -6.51 -10.17
C MET A 163 -0.28 -7.50 -10.79
N PRO A 164 0.89 -7.04 -11.27
CA PRO A 164 1.93 -7.92 -11.73
C PRO A 164 2.57 -8.69 -10.57
N SER A 165 3.18 -9.82 -10.90
CA SER A 165 3.90 -10.67 -9.97
C SER A 165 5.29 -10.95 -10.56
N SER A 166 6.33 -10.93 -9.73
CA SER A 166 7.66 -11.38 -10.16
C SER A 166 7.61 -12.85 -10.54
N SER A 167 8.29 -13.23 -11.61
CA SER A 167 8.45 -14.64 -12.00
C SER A 167 9.65 -15.31 -11.33
N LEU A 168 10.56 -14.52 -10.74
CA LEU A 168 11.78 -15.03 -10.10
C LEU A 168 11.52 -15.24 -8.61
N ASP A 169 11.84 -16.43 -8.13
CA ASP A 169 11.76 -16.82 -6.71
C ASP A 169 10.43 -16.46 -6.01
N ASN A 170 9.32 -16.59 -6.75
CA ASN A 170 7.98 -16.25 -6.25
C ASN A 170 6.98 -17.39 -6.48
N PRO A 171 7.16 -18.56 -5.82
CA PRO A 171 6.31 -19.72 -6.01
C PRO A 171 4.86 -19.47 -5.60
N TYR A 172 4.62 -18.54 -4.69
CA TYR A 172 3.29 -18.16 -4.21
C TYR A 172 2.61 -17.09 -5.08
N LYS A 173 3.24 -16.64 -6.16
CA LYS A 173 2.71 -15.62 -7.08
C LYS A 173 2.25 -14.35 -6.34
N MET A 174 3.02 -13.94 -5.35
CA MET A 174 2.74 -12.72 -4.61
C MET A 174 2.86 -11.50 -5.52
N ALA A 175 1.93 -10.56 -5.37
CA ALA A 175 1.81 -9.43 -6.26
C ALA A 175 2.71 -8.25 -5.85
N SER A 176 3.22 -7.52 -6.86
CA SER A 176 3.94 -6.26 -6.70
C SER A 176 2.96 -5.12 -6.37
N PRO A 177 2.95 -4.58 -5.14
CA PRO A 177 1.87 -3.70 -4.67
C PRO A 177 1.85 -2.32 -5.34
N PHE A 178 2.98 -1.90 -5.90
CA PHE A 178 3.21 -0.56 -6.44
C PHE A 178 2.87 -0.42 -7.93
N GLU A 179 2.52 -1.51 -8.57
CA GLU A 179 2.37 -1.60 -10.02
C GLU A 179 1.01 -2.23 -10.36
N PHE A 180 0.48 -1.88 -11.51
CA PHE A 180 -0.75 -2.48 -12.03
C PHE A 180 -0.71 -2.53 -13.55
N PHE A 181 -1.51 -3.40 -14.14
CA PHE A 181 -1.73 -3.42 -15.58
C PHE A 181 -3.22 -3.49 -15.93
N ILE A 182 -3.56 -2.95 -17.08
CA ILE A 182 -4.91 -2.98 -17.64
C ILE A 182 -4.89 -3.86 -18.88
N VAL A 183 -5.80 -4.82 -18.95
CA VAL A 183 -5.94 -5.68 -20.15
C VAL A 183 -6.54 -4.84 -21.28
N GLN A 184 -5.76 -4.63 -22.34
CA GLN A 184 -6.19 -3.87 -23.51
C GLN A 184 -6.74 -4.79 -24.60
N LYS A 185 -6.24 -6.02 -24.71
CA LYS A 185 -6.61 -7.01 -25.70
C LYS A 185 -8.13 -7.19 -25.82
N LYS A 186 -8.67 -7.12 -27.05
CA LYS A 186 -10.12 -7.17 -27.32
C LYS A 186 -10.73 -8.47 -26.80
N ASP A 187 -10.10 -9.59 -27.08
CA ASP A 187 -10.58 -10.93 -26.72
C ASP A 187 -10.11 -11.37 -25.33
N GLY A 188 -9.45 -10.47 -24.57
CA GLY A 188 -8.90 -10.77 -23.25
C GLY A 188 -7.54 -11.46 -23.29
N ALA A 189 -6.92 -11.54 -22.13
CA ALA A 189 -5.62 -12.17 -21.88
C ALA A 189 -5.77 -13.38 -20.96
N HIS A 190 -6.60 -14.34 -21.36
CA HIS A 190 -7.04 -15.48 -20.52
C HIS A 190 -5.90 -16.37 -20.00
N HIS A 191 -4.76 -16.40 -20.69
CA HIS A 191 -3.55 -17.13 -20.23
C HIS A 191 -2.96 -16.56 -18.93
N LEU A 192 -3.37 -15.34 -18.52
CA LEU A 192 -2.99 -14.72 -17.23
C LEU A 192 -3.85 -15.22 -16.05
N ASN A 193 -4.98 -15.89 -16.32
CA ASN A 193 -5.87 -16.40 -15.28
C ASN A 193 -5.14 -17.37 -14.37
N GLY A 194 -5.36 -17.25 -13.05
CA GLY A 194 -4.69 -18.08 -12.05
C GLY A 194 -3.21 -17.73 -11.80
N ASN A 195 -2.69 -16.66 -12.45
CA ASN A 195 -1.33 -16.18 -12.24
C ASN A 195 -1.27 -14.78 -11.62
N TYR A 196 -2.30 -13.97 -11.84
CA TYR A 196 -2.35 -12.58 -11.37
C TYR A 196 -3.71 -12.29 -10.75
N THR A 197 -3.72 -11.49 -9.68
CA THR A 197 -4.96 -11.07 -9.04
C THR A 197 -5.59 -9.91 -9.79
N ILE A 198 -6.81 -10.13 -10.28
CA ILE A 198 -7.66 -9.09 -10.84
C ILE A 198 -8.36 -8.39 -9.68
N PHE A 199 -8.13 -7.09 -9.52
CA PHE A 199 -8.65 -6.34 -8.36
C PHE A 199 -9.55 -5.16 -8.74
N GLY A 200 -9.78 -4.93 -10.04
CA GLY A 200 -10.65 -3.87 -10.53
C GLY A 200 -10.95 -4.00 -12.01
N LYS A 201 -11.74 -3.06 -12.51
CA LYS A 201 -12.05 -2.91 -13.93
C LYS A 201 -12.15 -1.45 -14.33
N VAL A 202 -11.78 -1.13 -15.54
CA VAL A 202 -12.05 0.17 -16.16
C VAL A 202 -13.56 0.28 -16.39
N VAL A 203 -14.15 1.38 -15.93
CA VAL A 203 -15.58 1.69 -16.11
C VAL A 203 -15.79 2.84 -17.08
N ASP A 204 -14.77 3.68 -17.27
CA ASP A 204 -14.73 4.74 -18.29
C ASP A 204 -13.28 5.00 -18.71
N GLY A 205 -13.04 5.49 -19.94
CA GLY A 205 -11.71 5.84 -20.45
C GLY A 205 -10.95 4.68 -21.11
N MET A 206 -11.63 3.63 -21.61
CA MET A 206 -10.95 2.58 -22.41
C MET A 206 -10.34 3.11 -23.70
N GLU A 207 -10.84 4.18 -24.26
CA GLU A 207 -10.24 4.89 -25.39
C GLU A 207 -8.89 5.53 -25.02
N THR A 208 -8.72 5.98 -23.77
CA THR A 208 -7.43 6.44 -23.25
C THR A 208 -6.44 5.28 -23.15
N VAL A 209 -6.89 4.11 -22.67
CA VAL A 209 -6.09 2.88 -22.62
C VAL A 209 -5.63 2.47 -24.03
N ASP A 210 -6.53 2.57 -25.03
CA ASP A 210 -6.18 2.25 -26.42
C ASP A 210 -5.17 3.25 -27.02
N LYS A 211 -5.33 4.56 -26.72
CA LYS A 211 -4.34 5.58 -27.12
C LYS A 211 -2.95 5.25 -26.55
N ILE A 212 -2.88 4.89 -25.26
CA ILE A 212 -1.63 4.49 -24.63
C ILE A 212 -1.06 3.26 -25.33
N ALA A 213 -1.89 2.24 -25.56
CA ALA A 213 -1.47 0.98 -26.19
C ALA A 213 -0.96 1.15 -27.63
N SER A 214 -1.40 2.20 -28.32
CA SER A 214 -0.99 2.49 -29.71
C SER A 214 0.32 3.27 -29.84
N LEU A 215 0.91 3.70 -28.72
CA LEU A 215 2.17 4.45 -28.76
C LEU A 215 3.33 3.57 -29.23
N PRO A 216 4.27 4.11 -30.00
CA PRO A 216 5.49 3.40 -30.36
C PRO A 216 6.33 3.13 -29.10
N THR A 217 6.93 1.95 -29.04
CA THR A 217 7.74 1.49 -27.90
C THR A 217 9.14 1.11 -28.34
N ASP A 218 10.06 1.07 -27.38
CA ASP A 218 11.39 0.49 -27.57
C ASP A 218 11.36 -1.06 -27.52
N ASN A 219 12.53 -1.68 -27.62
CA ASN A 219 12.69 -3.14 -27.56
C ASN A 219 12.35 -3.78 -26.21
N ARG A 220 12.01 -2.97 -25.18
CA ARG A 220 11.61 -3.39 -23.84
C ARG A 220 10.15 -3.05 -23.56
N ASP A 221 9.37 -2.75 -24.59
CA ASP A 221 7.97 -2.32 -24.51
C ASP A 221 7.79 -0.98 -23.78
N TRP A 222 8.85 -0.16 -23.62
CA TRP A 222 8.75 1.16 -23.01
C TRP A 222 8.31 2.19 -24.05
N PRO A 223 7.26 2.99 -23.79
CA PRO A 223 6.82 4.03 -24.72
C PRO A 223 7.95 5.03 -25.03
N LEU A 224 8.18 5.34 -26.31
CA LEU A 224 9.15 6.35 -26.72
C LEU A 224 8.76 7.75 -26.22
N ASP A 225 7.44 8.03 -26.17
CA ASP A 225 6.88 9.20 -25.53
C ASP A 225 6.27 8.80 -24.18
N ASN A 226 6.86 9.30 -23.10
CA ASN A 226 6.43 8.94 -21.74
C ASN A 226 4.99 9.37 -21.48
N VAL A 227 4.16 8.43 -21.01
CA VAL A 227 2.81 8.72 -20.51
C VAL A 227 2.85 8.73 -18.98
N TYR A 228 2.76 9.92 -18.42
CA TYR A 228 2.75 10.10 -16.96
C TYR A 228 1.34 9.98 -16.38
N ILE A 229 1.27 9.40 -15.21
CA ILE A 229 0.12 9.54 -14.30
C ILE A 229 0.32 10.86 -13.55
N ASN A 230 -0.46 11.88 -13.93
CA ASN A 230 -0.38 13.19 -13.29
C ASN A 230 -0.86 13.13 -11.84
N LYS A 231 -1.94 12.42 -11.60
CA LYS A 231 -2.49 12.09 -10.26
C LYS A 231 -3.46 10.93 -10.32
N VAL A 232 -3.73 10.32 -9.17
CA VAL A 232 -4.85 9.41 -8.95
C VAL A 232 -5.72 9.96 -7.83
N GLU A 233 -7.02 10.01 -8.04
CA GLU A 233 -8.01 10.50 -7.07
C GLU A 233 -9.10 9.47 -6.83
N ILE A 234 -9.59 9.45 -5.59
CA ILE A 234 -10.82 8.73 -5.22
C ILE A 234 -11.99 9.57 -5.71
N ILE A 235 -12.92 8.94 -6.44
CA ILE A 235 -14.17 9.55 -6.92
C ILE A 235 -15.37 8.86 -6.28
N TYR A 236 -16.50 9.59 -6.14
CA TYR A 236 -17.72 9.14 -5.45
C TYR A 236 -18.88 9.04 -6.41
#